data_360ec92b77733efb19fc259e57494437
#
_entry.id   360ec92b77733efb19fc259e57494437
#
_cell.length_a   1.000
_cell.length_b   1.000
_cell.length_c   1.000
_cell.angle_alpha   90.00
_cell.angle_beta   90.00
_cell.angle_gamma   90.00
#
_symmetry.space_group_name_H-M   'P 1'
#
loop_
_entity.id
_entity.type
_entity.pdbx_description
1 polymer ?
#
loop_
_entity_poly.entity_id
_entity_poly.type
_entity_poly.pdbx_seq_one_letter_code
_entity_poly.pdbx_strand_id
1 'polypeptide(L)'
;MFWFSCSKVTKSLAIVALASLATPAIASETTASEAGEKVYAQTCVACHGANGKGAIPGVSDFTKADGPLAKSDDTLFASIRDGLVTPGKPLSMPPKGGNPSLSEEEIQAVLEYLRSSFGS
;
A
#
# COMPACT_ATOMS: atom_id res chain seq x y z
N MET A 1 2.86 24.44 82.19
CA MET A 1 2.14 24.96 81.04
C MET A 1 2.90 24.56 79.80
N PHE A 2 2.45 23.49 79.17
CA PHE A 2 3.09 22.99 77.94
C PHE A 2 2.11 23.14 76.76
N TRP A 3 2.53 23.98 75.82
CA TRP A 3 1.80 24.17 74.56
C TRP A 3 2.34 23.17 73.52
N PHE A 4 1.55 22.19 73.13
CA PHE A 4 1.86 21.35 72.01
C PHE A 4 1.30 21.99 70.74
N SER A 5 2.20 22.48 69.90
CA SER A 5 1.88 22.95 68.56
C SER A 5 1.73 21.75 67.65
N CYS A 6 0.51 21.51 67.18
CA CYS A 6 0.21 20.43 66.22
C CYS A 6 0.55 20.92 64.80
N SER A 7 1.68 20.46 64.28
CA SER A 7 2.09 20.75 62.92
C SER A 7 1.29 19.89 61.95
N LYS A 8 0.48 20.52 61.10
CA LYS A 8 -0.29 19.87 60.04
C LYS A 8 0.64 19.48 58.89
N VAL A 9 0.85 18.19 58.70
CA VAL A 9 1.52 17.64 57.53
C VAL A 9 0.53 17.60 56.36
N THR A 10 0.68 18.55 55.45
CA THR A 10 -0.03 18.50 54.16
C THR A 10 0.64 17.50 53.22
N LYS A 11 -0.04 16.38 53.00
CA LYS A 11 0.36 15.43 51.98
C LYS A 11 0.00 15.98 50.59
N SER A 12 1.01 16.46 49.84
CA SER A 12 0.86 16.78 48.44
C SER A 12 0.74 15.48 47.64
N LEU A 13 -0.44 15.21 47.10
CA LEU A 13 -0.61 14.19 46.08
C LEU A 13 -0.04 14.72 44.75
N ALA A 14 1.09 14.19 44.35
CA ALA A 14 1.59 14.38 42.98
C ALA A 14 0.77 13.50 42.02
N ILE A 15 -0.07 14.13 41.23
CA ILE A 15 -0.78 13.50 40.13
C ILE A 15 0.23 13.31 38.99
N VAL A 16 0.72 12.10 38.81
CA VAL A 16 1.50 11.73 37.62
C VAL A 16 0.53 11.55 36.46
N ALA A 17 0.44 12.56 35.61
CA ALA A 17 -0.27 12.45 34.35
C ALA A 17 0.56 11.54 33.41
N LEU A 18 0.11 10.30 33.20
CA LEU A 18 0.62 9.47 32.11
C LEU A 18 0.14 10.08 30.78
N ALA A 19 1.01 10.80 30.11
CA ALA A 19 0.80 11.19 28.72
C ALA A 19 0.94 9.92 27.85
N SER A 20 -0.18 9.36 27.42
CA SER A 20 -0.20 8.30 26.39
C SER A 20 0.25 8.92 25.07
N LEU A 21 1.49 8.68 24.69
CA LEU A 21 2.00 8.99 23.35
C LEU A 21 1.34 8.01 22.36
N ALA A 22 0.26 8.44 21.74
CA ALA A 22 -0.29 7.77 20.58
C ALA A 22 0.72 7.93 19.42
N THR A 23 1.48 6.90 19.12
CA THR A 23 2.34 6.87 17.95
C THR A 23 1.46 6.76 16.71
N PRO A 24 1.59 7.70 15.74
CA PRO A 24 0.83 7.57 14.50
C PRO A 24 1.33 6.37 13.70
N ALA A 25 0.40 5.51 13.29
CA ALA A 25 0.67 4.34 12.44
C ALA A 25 0.91 4.74 10.96
N ILE A 26 1.85 5.64 10.71
CA ILE A 26 2.16 6.14 9.35
C ILE A 26 3.24 5.28 8.65
N ALA A 27 3.93 4.40 9.39
CA ALA A 27 5.07 3.64 8.87
C ALA A 27 4.70 2.49 7.92
N SER A 28 3.43 2.04 7.90
CA SER A 28 3.04 0.84 7.13
C SER A 28 2.74 1.14 5.66
N GLU A 29 2.16 2.29 5.35
CA GLU A 29 1.77 2.64 3.97
C GLU A 29 2.97 3.00 3.10
N THR A 30 3.97 3.69 3.64
CA THR A 30 5.18 4.07 2.90
C THR A 30 6.00 2.85 2.49
N THR A 31 6.13 1.85 3.36
CA THR A 31 6.89 0.62 3.07
C THR A 31 6.20 -0.29 2.06
N ALA A 32 4.87 -0.37 2.07
CA ALA A 32 4.09 -1.14 1.09
C ALA A 32 4.18 -0.52 -0.31
N SER A 33 4.10 0.81 -0.42
CA SER A 33 4.26 1.52 -1.68
C SER A 33 5.67 1.35 -2.28
N GLU A 34 6.72 1.42 -1.47
CA GLU A 34 8.10 1.20 -1.92
C GLU A 34 8.31 -0.25 -2.39
N ALA A 35 7.76 -1.23 -1.68
CA ALA A 35 7.80 -2.63 -2.10
C ALA A 35 7.06 -2.84 -3.42
N GLY A 36 5.90 -2.22 -3.59
CA GLY A 36 5.12 -2.25 -4.81
C GLY A 36 5.82 -1.61 -6.00
N GLU A 37 6.49 -0.46 -5.81
CA GLU A 37 7.31 0.18 -6.83
C GLU A 37 8.43 -0.74 -7.31
N LYS A 38 9.13 -1.39 -6.39
CA LYS A 38 10.18 -2.34 -6.71
C LYS A 38 9.66 -3.52 -7.54
N VAL A 39 8.53 -4.10 -7.15
CA VAL A 39 7.88 -5.18 -7.91
C VAL A 39 7.51 -4.69 -9.30
N TYR A 40 6.91 -3.52 -9.42
CA TYR A 40 6.55 -2.92 -10.70
C TYR A 40 7.75 -2.74 -11.61
N ALA A 41 8.82 -2.15 -11.10
CA ALA A 41 10.04 -1.91 -11.86
C ALA A 41 10.73 -3.21 -12.33
N GLN A 42 10.62 -4.29 -11.57
CA GLN A 42 11.27 -5.56 -11.90
C GLN A 42 10.42 -6.47 -12.79
N THR A 43 9.08 -6.41 -12.66
CA THR A 43 8.20 -7.41 -13.25
C THR A 43 7.23 -6.81 -14.29
N CYS A 44 6.75 -5.59 -14.09
CA CYS A 44 5.61 -5.05 -14.84
C CYS A 44 6.00 -4.00 -15.89
N VAL A 45 7.06 -3.25 -15.63
CA VAL A 45 7.46 -2.06 -16.42
C VAL A 45 7.73 -2.38 -17.90
N ALA A 46 8.25 -3.56 -18.20
CA ALA A 46 8.59 -3.95 -19.56
C ALA A 46 7.38 -3.91 -20.52
N CYS A 47 6.21 -4.29 -20.02
CA CYS A 47 4.97 -4.28 -20.80
C CYS A 47 4.12 -3.03 -20.54
N HIS A 48 4.04 -2.59 -19.28
CA HIS A 48 3.14 -1.50 -18.87
C HIS A 48 3.78 -0.10 -18.94
N GLY A 49 5.10 -0.02 -19.08
CA GLY A 49 5.84 1.25 -19.17
C GLY A 49 6.02 1.91 -17.80
N ALA A 50 7.05 2.75 -17.67
CA ALA A 50 7.32 3.50 -16.44
C ALA A 50 6.21 4.51 -16.09
N ASN A 51 5.44 4.95 -17.09
CA ASN A 51 4.33 5.89 -16.94
C ASN A 51 2.95 5.21 -16.86
N GLY A 52 2.88 3.89 -16.85
CA GLY A 52 1.63 3.13 -16.79
C GLY A 52 0.76 3.16 -18.05
N LYS A 53 1.25 3.74 -19.15
CA LYS A 53 0.47 3.92 -20.38
C LYS A 53 0.56 2.77 -21.39
N GLY A 54 1.35 1.74 -21.05
CA GLY A 54 1.66 0.65 -21.96
C GLY A 54 2.88 0.96 -22.83
N ALA A 55 3.91 0.12 -22.74
CA ALA A 55 5.11 0.19 -23.58
C ALA A 55 4.99 -0.64 -24.84
N ILE A 56 4.07 -1.61 -24.87
CA ILE A 56 3.82 -2.52 -25.97
C ILE A 56 2.43 -2.25 -26.55
N PRO A 57 2.26 -2.22 -27.88
CA PRO A 57 0.93 -2.06 -28.49
C PRO A 57 -0.06 -3.11 -27.99
N GLY A 58 -1.25 -2.67 -27.58
CA GLY A 58 -2.31 -3.54 -27.04
C GLY A 58 -2.31 -3.71 -25.53
N VAL A 59 -1.26 -3.30 -24.84
CA VAL A 59 -1.24 -3.24 -23.36
C VAL A 59 -2.08 -2.05 -22.89
N SER A 60 -2.86 -2.29 -21.84
CA SER A 60 -3.80 -1.27 -21.34
C SER A 60 -3.11 -0.13 -20.62
N ASP A 61 -3.67 1.07 -20.79
CA ASP A 61 -3.26 2.30 -20.14
C ASP A 61 -3.91 2.39 -18.75
N PHE A 62 -3.10 2.42 -17.70
CA PHE A 62 -3.56 2.52 -16.31
C PHE A 62 -4.06 3.91 -15.94
N THR A 63 -3.64 4.95 -16.68
CA THR A 63 -3.95 6.35 -16.34
C THR A 63 -5.34 6.79 -16.83
N LYS A 64 -6.05 5.93 -17.55
CA LYS A 64 -7.40 6.22 -18.02
C LYS A 64 -8.44 5.97 -16.93
N ALA A 65 -9.36 6.92 -16.75
CA ALA A 65 -10.43 6.83 -15.76
C ALA A 65 -11.35 5.59 -15.97
N ASP A 66 -11.57 5.19 -17.23
CA ASP A 66 -12.31 4.00 -17.64
C ASP A 66 -11.39 2.79 -17.92
N GLY A 67 -10.13 2.89 -17.53
CA GLY A 67 -9.09 1.88 -17.73
C GLY A 67 -9.15 0.73 -16.73
N PRO A 68 -8.09 -0.10 -16.71
CA PRO A 68 -8.03 -1.27 -15.83
C PRO A 68 -8.23 -0.92 -14.35
N LEU A 69 -7.70 0.23 -13.90
CA LEU A 69 -7.79 0.64 -12.50
C LEU A 69 -9.21 1.11 -12.07
N ALA A 70 -10.18 1.19 -12.98
CA ALA A 70 -11.59 1.38 -12.63
C ALA A 70 -12.21 0.12 -11.97
N LYS A 71 -11.57 -1.03 -12.08
CA LYS A 71 -12.02 -2.30 -11.48
C LYS A 71 -11.72 -2.35 -9.98
N SER A 72 -12.41 -3.24 -9.26
CA SER A 72 -12.14 -3.50 -7.84
C SER A 72 -10.76 -4.12 -7.61
N ASP A 73 -10.23 -3.97 -6.40
CA ASP A 73 -8.94 -4.55 -6.00
C ASP A 73 -8.94 -6.08 -6.11
N ASP A 74 -10.01 -6.74 -5.71
CA ASP A 74 -10.15 -8.20 -5.84
C ASP A 74 -10.02 -8.65 -7.30
N THR A 75 -10.66 -7.91 -8.22
CA THR A 75 -10.58 -8.21 -9.65
C THR A 75 -9.17 -8.00 -10.20
N LEU A 76 -8.51 -6.93 -9.77
CA LEU A 76 -7.15 -6.62 -10.19
C LEU A 76 -6.15 -7.61 -9.59
N PHE A 77 -6.30 -7.94 -8.33
CA PHE A 77 -5.49 -8.95 -7.65
C PHE A 77 -5.57 -10.30 -8.36
N ALA A 78 -6.79 -10.78 -8.67
CA ALA A 78 -7.00 -12.02 -9.42
C ALA A 78 -6.38 -11.94 -10.82
N SER A 79 -6.50 -10.80 -11.50
CA SER A 79 -5.90 -10.60 -12.82
C SER A 79 -4.38 -10.66 -12.80
N ILE A 80 -3.75 -10.15 -11.76
CA ILE A 80 -2.28 -10.23 -11.59
C ILE A 80 -1.88 -11.65 -11.23
N ARG A 81 -2.57 -12.27 -10.27
CA ARG A 81 -2.24 -13.62 -9.79
C ARG A 81 -2.40 -14.69 -10.87
N ASP A 82 -3.52 -14.67 -11.58
CA ASP A 82 -3.94 -15.74 -12.49
C ASP A 82 -3.68 -15.42 -13.96
N GLY A 83 -3.28 -14.16 -14.25
CA GLY A 83 -3.18 -13.66 -15.62
C GLY A 83 -4.52 -13.18 -16.17
N LEU A 84 -4.49 -12.56 -17.33
CA LEU A 84 -5.68 -12.00 -17.97
C LEU A 84 -5.63 -12.22 -19.48
N VAL A 85 -6.62 -12.94 -19.98
CA VAL A 85 -6.92 -13.02 -21.41
C VAL A 85 -8.09 -12.10 -21.71
N THR A 86 -7.88 -11.10 -22.55
CA THR A 86 -8.95 -10.21 -23.00
C THR A 86 -9.36 -10.57 -24.41
N PRO A 87 -10.62 -10.98 -24.66
CA PRO A 87 -11.10 -11.31 -26.01
C PRO A 87 -10.83 -10.16 -26.99
N GLY A 88 -10.31 -10.48 -28.18
CA GLY A 88 -9.99 -9.50 -29.21
C GLY A 88 -8.70 -8.71 -29.01
N LYS A 89 -7.97 -8.93 -27.94
CA LYS A 89 -6.63 -8.35 -27.73
C LYS A 89 -5.54 -9.33 -28.20
N PRO A 90 -4.50 -8.83 -28.88
CA PRO A 90 -3.42 -9.69 -29.38
C PRO A 90 -2.48 -10.22 -28.30
N LEU A 91 -2.50 -9.58 -27.13
CA LEU A 91 -1.65 -9.92 -26.00
C LEU A 91 -2.48 -10.32 -24.78
N SER A 92 -2.01 -11.35 -24.08
CA SER A 92 -2.50 -11.78 -22.79
C SER A 92 -1.49 -11.39 -21.72
N MET A 93 -1.97 -10.97 -20.56
CA MET A 93 -1.12 -10.81 -19.40
C MET A 93 -0.85 -12.18 -18.78
N PRO A 94 0.41 -12.61 -18.66
CA PRO A 94 0.72 -13.89 -18.03
C PRO A 94 0.44 -13.85 -16.52
N PRO A 95 0.19 -14.99 -15.87
CA PRO A 95 0.09 -15.07 -14.42
C PRO A 95 1.30 -14.44 -13.75
N LYS A 96 1.07 -13.63 -12.73
CA LYS A 96 2.11 -12.95 -11.95
C LYS A 96 3.06 -12.08 -12.80
N GLY A 97 2.57 -11.58 -13.93
CA GLY A 97 3.39 -10.82 -14.87
C GLY A 97 4.54 -11.61 -15.50
N GLY A 98 4.48 -12.94 -15.46
CA GLY A 98 5.54 -13.84 -15.92
C GLY A 98 6.61 -14.15 -14.85
N ASN A 99 6.45 -13.68 -13.62
CA ASN A 99 7.33 -13.98 -12.49
C ASN A 99 6.66 -14.99 -11.53
N PRO A 100 6.91 -16.30 -11.65
CA PRO A 100 6.24 -17.32 -10.84
C PRO A 100 6.58 -17.22 -9.34
N SER A 101 7.67 -16.54 -9.00
CA SER A 101 8.11 -16.35 -7.60
C SER A 101 7.39 -15.22 -6.87
N LEU A 102 6.56 -14.43 -7.59
CA LEU A 102 5.84 -13.30 -6.98
C LEU A 102 4.85 -13.81 -5.93
N SER A 103 4.98 -13.33 -4.69
CA SER A 103 4.09 -13.70 -3.59
C SER A 103 2.76 -12.92 -3.63
N GLU A 104 1.77 -13.36 -2.87
CA GLU A 104 0.50 -12.63 -2.75
C GLU A 104 0.67 -11.27 -2.06
N GLU A 105 1.57 -11.18 -1.11
CA GLU A 105 1.92 -9.92 -0.45
C GLU A 105 2.56 -8.93 -1.43
N GLU A 106 3.42 -9.41 -2.30
CA GLU A 106 4.01 -8.59 -3.37
C GLU A 106 2.97 -8.16 -4.41
N ILE A 107 2.00 -9.02 -4.73
CA ILE A 107 0.86 -8.66 -5.59
C ILE A 107 0.04 -7.56 -4.92
N GLN A 108 -0.24 -7.67 -3.64
CA GLN A 108 -0.96 -6.63 -2.89
C GLN A 108 -0.18 -5.31 -2.90
N ALA A 109 1.11 -5.36 -2.62
CA ALA A 109 1.97 -4.17 -2.61
C ALA A 109 2.01 -3.47 -3.98
N VAL A 110 2.15 -4.22 -5.08
CA VAL A 110 2.15 -3.62 -6.41
C VAL A 110 0.77 -3.05 -6.77
N LEU A 111 -0.32 -3.63 -6.31
CA LEU A 111 -1.66 -3.09 -6.52
C LEU A 111 -1.83 -1.73 -5.83
N GLU A 112 -1.35 -1.59 -4.60
CA GLU A 112 -1.33 -0.31 -3.88
C GLU A 112 -0.47 0.74 -4.61
N TYR A 113 0.69 0.34 -5.11
CA TYR A 113 1.53 1.21 -5.93
C TYR A 113 0.80 1.65 -7.23
N LEU A 114 0.13 0.74 -7.93
CA LEU A 114 -0.64 1.08 -9.14
C LEU A 114 -1.73 2.11 -8.83
N ARG A 115 -2.44 1.97 -7.71
CA ARG A 115 -3.47 2.90 -7.26
C ARG A 115 -2.90 4.29 -6.96
N SER A 116 -1.80 4.34 -6.22
CA SER A 116 -1.19 5.61 -5.80
C SER A 116 -0.49 6.33 -6.95
N SER A 117 0.10 5.60 -7.89
CA SER A 117 0.93 6.18 -8.95
C SER A 117 0.17 6.48 -10.23
N PHE A 118 -0.86 5.69 -10.57
CA PHE A 118 -1.58 5.79 -11.84
C PHE A 118 -3.10 5.91 -11.66
N GLY A 119 -3.63 5.70 -10.45
CA GLY A 119 -5.04 5.88 -10.15
C GLY A 119 -5.45 7.35 -10.23
N SER A 120 -6.59 7.63 -10.85
CA SER A 120 -7.21 8.97 -10.97
C SER A 120 -8.32 9.15 -9.96
#